data_c710549d9ce7f67a59ec53def708ad27
#
_entry.id   c710549d9ce7f67a59ec53def708ad27
#
_cell.length_a   1.000
_cell.length_b   1.000
_cell.length_c   1.000
_cell.angle_alpha   90.00
_cell.angle_beta   90.00
_cell.angle_gamma   90.00
#
_symmetry.space_group_name_H-M   'P 1'
#
loop_
_entity.id
_entity.type
_entity.pdbx_description
1 polymer ?
#
loop_
_entity_poly.entity_id
_entity_poly.type
_entity_poly.pdbx_seq_one_letter_code
_entity_poly.pdbx_strand_id
1 'polypeptide(L)' 'MSTGEVVPQLAANMNAAFKNVWKIIGATNPGDFDLVVTRIVELAKDGVHDPEELSRRTLSSLKSAK' A
#
# COMPACT_ATOMS: atom_id res chain seq x y z
N MET A 1 6.46 -15.77 -20.02
CA MET A 1 6.26 -15.15 -19.69
C MET A 1 6.76 -14.39 -18.68
N SER A 2 6.70 -13.39 -18.56
CA SER A 2 7.36 -12.59 -17.68
C SER A 2 6.56 -12.24 -16.49
N THR A 3 5.61 -12.99 -16.17
CA THR A 3 4.81 -12.70 -15.01
C THR A 3 5.64 -12.64 -13.76
N GLY A 4 6.57 -13.55 -13.64
CA GLY A 4 7.39 -13.58 -12.44
C GLY A 4 8.29 -12.38 -12.29
N GLU A 5 8.56 -11.72 -13.39
CA GLU A 5 9.43 -10.55 -13.33
C GLU A 5 8.72 -9.32 -12.84
N VAL A 6 7.43 -9.26 -13.12
CA VAL A 6 6.64 -8.11 -12.68
C VAL A 6 6.44 -8.12 -11.17
N VAL A 7 6.25 -9.30 -10.63
CA VAL A 7 5.93 -9.45 -9.22
C VAL A 7 6.96 -8.83 -8.28
N PRO A 8 8.27 -9.07 -8.49
CA PRO A 8 9.25 -8.47 -7.58
C PRO A 8 9.22 -6.96 -7.58
N GLN A 9 9.00 -6.35 -8.73
CA GLN A 9 8.96 -4.90 -8.80
C GLN A 9 7.70 -4.36 -8.12
N LEU A 10 6.57 -5.00 -8.36
CA LEU A 10 5.34 -4.59 -7.71
C LEU A 10 5.46 -4.75 -6.20
N ALA A 11 6.05 -5.85 -5.77
CA ALA A 11 6.24 -6.07 -4.34
C ALA A 11 7.10 -4.98 -3.72
N ALA A 12 8.14 -4.56 -4.42
CA ALA A 12 9.00 -3.50 -3.93
C ALA A 12 8.23 -2.18 -3.84
N ASN A 13 7.39 -1.90 -4.83
CA ASN A 13 6.59 -0.69 -4.83
C ASN A 13 5.58 -0.70 -3.69
N MET A 14 4.94 -1.84 -3.48
CA MET A 14 3.98 -1.98 -2.39
C MET A 14 4.66 -1.82 -1.05
N ASN A 15 5.86 -2.38 -0.93
CA ASN A 15 6.62 -2.26 0.29
C ASN A 15 6.99 -0.81 0.58
N ALA A 16 7.41 -0.08 -0.44
CA ALA A 16 7.74 1.33 -0.28
C ALA A 16 6.51 2.12 0.15
N ALA A 17 5.37 1.84 -0.47
CA ALA A 17 4.13 2.51 -0.12
C ALA A 17 3.74 2.20 1.32
N PHE A 18 3.87 0.94 1.70
CA PHE A 18 3.55 0.51 3.05
C PHE A 18 4.41 1.26 4.08
N LYS A 19 5.71 1.36 3.81
CA LYS A 19 6.59 2.06 4.72
C LYS A 19 6.24 3.54 4.81
N ASN A 20 5.90 4.15 3.68
CA ASN A 20 5.54 5.55 3.65
C ASN A 20 4.29 5.82 4.49
N VAL A 21 3.27 5.02 4.27
CA VAL A 21 2.02 5.20 5.00
C VAL A 21 2.26 4.97 6.49
N TRP A 22 2.99 3.91 6.81
CA TRP A 22 3.26 3.56 8.19
C TRP A 22 3.98 4.68 8.91
N LYS A 23 4.95 5.27 8.24
CA LYS A 23 5.71 6.36 8.81
C LYS A 23 4.85 7.59 9.05
N ILE A 24 3.95 7.87 8.10
CA ILE A 24 3.12 9.07 8.20
C ILE A 24 2.07 8.95 9.30
N ILE A 25 1.42 7.80 9.38
CA ILE A 25 0.35 7.65 10.38
C ILE A 25 0.90 7.29 11.75
N GLY A 26 2.16 6.87 11.82
CA GLY A 26 2.75 6.49 13.09
C GLY A 26 1.98 5.38 13.77
N ALA A 27 1.51 4.42 12.99
CA ALA A 27 0.63 3.39 13.51
C ALA A 27 1.33 2.52 14.53
N THR A 28 0.63 2.23 15.61
CA THR A 28 1.14 1.35 16.64
C THR A 28 0.20 0.20 16.89
N ASN A 29 -0.98 0.21 16.30
CA ASN A 29 -1.97 -0.83 16.50
C ASN A 29 -1.88 -1.89 15.41
N PRO A 30 -2.01 -3.17 15.80
CA PRO A 30 -2.02 -4.24 14.78
C PRO A 30 -3.17 -4.08 13.78
N GLY A 31 -4.29 -3.51 14.22
CA GLY A 31 -5.40 -3.30 13.31
C GLY A 31 -5.07 -2.34 12.20
N ASP A 32 -4.31 -1.30 12.52
CA ASP A 32 -3.88 -0.34 11.50
C ASP A 32 -2.97 -1.01 10.48
N PHE A 33 -2.12 -1.91 10.94
CA PHE A 33 -1.23 -2.64 10.07
C PHE A 33 -2.04 -3.42 9.03
N ASP A 34 -3.06 -4.13 9.48
CA ASP A 34 -3.91 -4.91 8.59
C ASP A 34 -4.62 -4.03 7.57
N LEU A 35 -5.15 -2.91 8.03
CA LEU A 35 -5.86 -1.99 7.14
C LEU A 35 -4.95 -1.46 6.05
N VAL A 36 -3.75 -1.06 6.42
CA VAL A 36 -2.81 -0.52 5.45
C VAL A 36 -2.43 -1.57 4.42
N VAL A 37 -2.09 -2.76 4.88
CA VAL A 37 -1.70 -3.84 3.97
C VAL A 37 -2.85 -4.19 3.03
N THR A 38 -4.04 -4.34 3.58
CA THR A 38 -5.20 -4.72 2.79
C THR A 38 -5.49 -3.67 1.72
N ARG A 39 -5.43 -2.40 2.09
CA ARG A 39 -5.75 -1.34 1.14
C ARG A 39 -4.70 -1.27 0.03
N ILE A 40 -3.44 -1.41 0.39
CA ILE A 40 -2.38 -1.37 -0.61
C ILE A 40 -2.54 -2.54 -1.59
N VAL A 41 -2.85 -3.71 -1.09
CA VAL A 41 -3.05 -4.87 -1.94
C VAL A 41 -4.25 -4.65 -2.88
N GLU A 42 -5.33 -4.11 -2.37
CA GLU A 42 -6.51 -3.85 -3.18
C GLU A 42 -6.20 -2.86 -4.30
N LEU A 43 -5.48 -1.81 -3.97
CA LEU A 43 -5.11 -0.82 -4.97
C LEU A 43 -4.20 -1.41 -6.03
N ALA A 44 -3.28 -2.26 -5.61
CA ALA A 44 -2.38 -2.92 -6.56
C ALA A 44 -3.16 -3.80 -7.51
N LYS A 45 -4.17 -4.47 -7.03
CA LYS A 45 -5.02 -5.29 -7.87
C LYS A 45 -5.79 -4.46 -8.88
N ASP A 46 -6.12 -3.24 -8.51
CA ASP A 46 -6.82 -2.32 -9.41
C ASP A 46 -5.91 -1.68 -10.44
N GLY A 47 -4.63 -1.96 -10.39
CA GLY A 47 -3.69 -1.42 -11.35
C GLY A 47 -2.87 -0.25 -10.84
N VAL A 48 -3.00 0.09 -9.60
CA VAL A 48 -2.22 1.17 -9.01
C VAL A 48 -0.90 0.58 -8.53
N HIS A 49 0.16 0.80 -9.30
CA HIS A 49 1.44 0.20 -8.99
C HIS A 49 2.49 1.20 -8.52
N ASP A 50 2.22 2.48 -8.71
CA ASP A 50 3.16 3.52 -8.33
C ASP A 50 3.18 3.68 -6.81
N PRO A 51 4.36 3.65 -6.17
CA PRO A 51 4.40 3.71 -4.71
C PRO A 51 3.82 5.00 -4.15
N GLU A 52 3.99 6.11 -4.84
CA GLU A 52 3.41 7.36 -4.38
C GLU A 52 1.89 7.32 -4.42
N GLU A 53 1.35 6.81 -5.52
CA GLU A 53 -0.10 6.69 -5.64
C GLU A 53 -0.66 5.74 -4.61
N LEU A 54 0.01 4.61 -4.41
CA LEU A 54 -0.42 3.65 -3.41
C LEU A 54 -0.48 4.30 -2.04
N SER A 55 0.57 5.05 -1.71
CA SER A 55 0.64 5.71 -0.41
C SER A 55 -0.48 6.73 -0.26
N ARG A 56 -0.64 7.58 -1.26
CA ARG A 56 -1.60 8.67 -1.19
C ARG A 56 -3.02 8.14 -1.10
N ARG A 57 -3.35 7.16 -1.92
CA ARG A 57 -4.71 6.62 -1.93
C ARG A 57 -5.00 5.86 -0.65
N THR A 58 -3.99 5.17 -0.12
CA THR A 58 -4.16 4.48 1.13
C THR A 58 -4.42 5.46 2.27
N LEU A 59 -3.64 6.52 2.32
CA LEU A 59 -3.84 7.54 3.35
C LEU A 59 -5.20 8.19 3.25
N SER A 60 -5.62 8.49 2.02
CA SER A 60 -6.92 9.09 1.80
C SER A 60 -8.03 8.16 2.28
N SER A 61 -7.88 6.88 1.98
CA SER A 61 -8.85 5.88 2.40
C SER A 61 -8.95 5.78 3.91
N LEU A 62 -7.80 5.81 4.57
CA LEU A 62 -7.79 5.73 6.03
C LEU A 62 -8.45 6.95 6.66
N LYS A 63 -8.22 8.10 6.08
CA LYS A 63 -8.83 9.31 6.58
C LYS A 63 -10.34 9.30 6.39
N SER A 64 -10.79 8.74 5.27
CA SER A 64 -12.21 8.71 4.98
C SER A 64 -12.96 7.66 5.76
N ALA A 65 -12.25 6.72 6.31
CA ALA A 65 -12.87 5.59 6.97
C ALA A 65 -13.39 5.92 8.35
N LYS A 66 -13.68 7.14 8.62
CA LYS A 66 -14.19 7.46 9.92
C LYS A 66 -15.66 7.29 10.04
#